data_0f718e520d79125557d8b8d3d6cad112
#
_entry.id   0f718e520d79125557d8b8d3d6cad112
#
_cell.length_a   1.000
_cell.length_b   1.000
_cell.length_c   1.000
_cell.angle_alpha   90.00
_cell.angle_beta   90.00
_cell.angle_gamma   90.00
#
_symmetry.space_group_name_H-M   'P 1'
#
loop_
_entity.id
_entity.type
_entity.pdbx_description
1 polymer ?
#
loop_
_entity_poly.entity_id
_entity_poly.type
_entity_poly.pdbx_seq_one_letter_code
_entity_poly.pdbx_strand_id
1 'polypeptide(L)'
;MSTLNKLSIVTFAIGLIGGLSNCNKTKDIELQNIKDINLQISSFGLASATDSTLSRVSFSIKNNIGEGEISNDIPLPYQTSLEKVTIPIRTSAIRTSIAIGNGNFEPWSATKAYNIPSDTRELRIKLVYKEDLSSDSLTYTYRVKLRQYTSNPEAITWTEDKAYNNNAFPASGELPSGVKIKRIAEYESLRYALGEDESLYQYNNNAWVKLSNISGVQELLGIYPNGSKEASVIVKLANNQIANYTPNTLQASKVKLPTGFPQQILSLNSFSSYTEKLEGGKVKLITVTPSGLVQSWFYTGSNTFAQEAQQALSSEQPFISSEVVVLDRTYYLFASTGSEIQIYSSTDGNTWKKNSPQSLLGLDALRLNKEDKLHVTVVGGKYYLFVTGQNNKVFSGTPLRKETNF
;
A
#
# COMPACT_ATOMS: atom_id res chain seq x y z
N MET A 1 -35.29 19.38 -46.78
CA MET A 1 -34.71 20.70 -46.75
C MET A 1 -33.44 20.55 -45.94
N SER A 2 -32.27 20.22 -46.59
CA SER A 2 -31.35 21.14 -47.28
C SER A 2 -30.81 22.17 -46.27
N THR A 3 -29.54 22.08 -45.91
CA THR A 3 -28.31 22.60 -46.55
C THR A 3 -27.12 22.24 -45.63
N LEU A 4 -26.12 21.55 -45.97
CA LEU A 4 -24.92 21.79 -46.80
C LEU A 4 -24.16 23.11 -46.50
N ASN A 5 -22.88 22.94 -46.20
CA ASN A 5 -21.71 23.75 -46.53
C ASN A 5 -20.93 24.25 -45.29
N LYS A 6 -19.59 24.29 -45.26
CA LYS A 6 -18.56 24.43 -46.33
C LYS A 6 -17.22 23.96 -45.83
N LEU A 7 -16.54 23.25 -46.67
CA LEU A 7 -15.11 22.99 -46.66
C LEU A 7 -14.36 24.29 -46.95
N SER A 8 -13.39 24.68 -46.14
CA SER A 8 -12.42 25.74 -46.52
C SER A 8 -11.03 25.12 -46.65
N ILE A 9 -10.64 24.94 -47.87
CA ILE A 9 -9.28 24.65 -48.29
C ILE A 9 -8.50 25.96 -48.21
N VAL A 10 -7.45 25.99 -47.39
CA VAL A 10 -6.43 27.05 -47.44
C VAL A 10 -5.18 26.47 -48.08
N THR A 11 -5.01 26.79 -49.32
CA THR A 11 -3.78 26.60 -50.12
C THR A 11 -2.74 27.60 -49.61
N PHE A 12 -1.61 27.13 -49.10
CA PHE A 12 -0.46 28.02 -48.87
C PHE A 12 0.65 27.73 -49.86
N ALA A 13 1.06 28.78 -50.53
CA ALA A 13 2.02 28.83 -51.62
C ALA A 13 3.44 28.43 -51.16
N ILE A 14 4.11 27.72 -52.04
CA ILE A 14 5.51 27.35 -51.95
C ILE A 14 6.36 28.58 -52.28
N GLY A 15 7.13 29.03 -51.29
CA GLY A 15 8.25 29.93 -51.49
C GLY A 15 9.55 29.15 -51.41
N LEU A 16 10.21 28.92 -52.56
CA LEU A 16 11.57 28.41 -52.63
C LEU A 16 12.53 29.47 -52.10
N ILE A 17 13.21 29.18 -50.99
CA ILE A 17 14.50 29.77 -50.66
C ILE A 17 15.45 28.62 -50.34
N GLY A 18 16.38 28.39 -51.24
CA GLY A 18 17.50 27.50 -51.05
C GLY A 18 18.46 28.06 -50.02
N GLY A 19 18.79 27.27 -49.05
CA GLY A 19 19.80 27.55 -48.02
C GLY A 19 20.25 26.24 -47.40
N LEU A 20 21.43 25.83 -47.73
CA LEU A 20 22.17 24.70 -47.21
C LEU A 20 22.10 24.59 -45.68
N SER A 21 21.49 23.54 -45.16
CA SER A 21 21.85 22.98 -43.87
C SER A 21 21.58 21.49 -43.83
N ASN A 22 22.57 20.79 -44.37
CA ASN A 22 22.75 19.35 -44.26
C ASN A 22 23.27 19.02 -42.85
N CYS A 23 22.41 19.06 -41.80
CA CYS A 23 22.85 18.62 -40.46
C CYS A 23 21.75 18.03 -39.53
N ASN A 24 20.52 17.82 -39.99
CA ASN A 24 19.47 17.30 -39.09
C ASN A 24 18.81 15.98 -39.53
N LYS A 25 19.18 15.41 -40.67
CA LYS A 25 18.59 14.13 -41.15
C LYS A 25 19.19 12.89 -40.45
N THR A 26 20.41 12.97 -39.93
CA THR A 26 21.05 11.83 -39.27
C THR A 26 20.43 11.53 -37.89
N LYS A 27 20.03 12.54 -37.11
CA LYS A 27 19.45 12.32 -35.77
C LYS A 27 18.04 11.69 -35.79
N ASP A 28 17.21 12.05 -36.76
CA ASP A 28 15.85 11.51 -36.85
C ASP A 28 15.83 10.05 -37.38
N ILE A 29 16.81 9.69 -38.23
CA ILE A 29 16.98 8.31 -38.68
C ILE A 29 17.52 7.41 -37.55
N GLU A 30 18.41 7.93 -36.71
CA GLU A 30 18.90 7.20 -35.52
C GLU A 30 17.80 6.93 -34.50
N LEU A 31 16.91 7.89 -34.28
CA LEU A 31 15.77 7.73 -33.35
C LEU A 31 14.72 6.74 -33.89
N GLN A 32 14.51 6.65 -35.18
CA GLN A 32 13.64 5.66 -35.80
C GLN A 32 14.25 4.25 -35.76
N ASN A 33 15.53 4.11 -36.03
CA ASN A 33 16.25 2.83 -35.94
C ASN A 33 16.32 2.25 -34.53
N ILE A 34 16.31 3.08 -33.50
CA ILE A 34 16.26 2.62 -32.09
C ILE A 34 14.88 2.02 -31.74
N LYS A 35 13.79 2.42 -32.41
CA LYS A 35 12.48 1.81 -32.25
C LYS A 35 12.35 0.42 -32.88
N ASP A 36 13.07 0.20 -33.99
CA ASP A 36 12.94 -1.02 -34.78
C ASP A 36 13.92 -2.13 -34.37
N ILE A 37 14.96 -1.80 -33.62
CA ILE A 37 15.92 -2.80 -33.15
C ILE A 37 15.52 -3.09 -31.67
N ASN A 38 15.39 -4.34 -31.31
CA ASN A 38 15.22 -4.82 -29.91
C ASN A 38 16.47 -4.49 -29.04
N LEU A 39 16.86 -3.23 -29.00
CA LEU A 39 18.04 -2.70 -28.33
C LEU A 39 17.79 -2.48 -26.84
N GLN A 40 17.22 -3.47 -26.18
CA GLN A 40 16.74 -3.28 -24.83
C GLN A 40 17.37 -4.27 -23.88
N ILE A 41 17.49 -3.87 -22.63
CA ILE A 41 17.65 -4.83 -21.54
C ILE A 41 16.32 -5.55 -21.38
N SER A 42 16.32 -6.85 -21.60
CA SER A 42 15.13 -7.69 -21.42
C SER A 42 14.99 -8.19 -19.98
N SER A 43 16.09 -8.20 -19.22
CA SER A 43 16.09 -8.59 -17.82
C SER A 43 17.27 -7.96 -17.09
N PHE A 44 17.02 -7.49 -15.90
CA PHE A 44 18.00 -6.96 -14.96
C PHE A 44 17.75 -7.55 -13.58
N GLY A 45 18.81 -7.82 -12.81
CA GLY A 45 18.71 -8.34 -11.46
C GLY A 45 19.94 -8.01 -10.61
N LEU A 46 19.82 -8.35 -9.33
CA LEU A 46 20.92 -8.34 -8.36
C LEU A 46 21.02 -9.73 -7.73
N ALA A 47 22.24 -10.17 -7.45
CA ALA A 47 22.45 -11.40 -6.69
C ALA A 47 23.65 -11.23 -5.76
N SER A 48 23.59 -11.86 -4.60
CA SER A 48 24.67 -11.89 -3.62
C SER A 48 24.82 -13.30 -3.07
N ALA A 49 26.05 -13.70 -2.80
CA ALA A 49 26.34 -14.98 -2.14
C ALA A 49 25.93 -14.97 -0.67
N THR A 50 25.88 -13.79 -0.05
CA THR A 50 25.56 -13.62 1.37
C THR A 50 24.12 -13.23 1.65
N ASP A 51 23.38 -12.75 0.63
CA ASP A 51 21.97 -12.34 0.76
C ASP A 51 21.15 -12.88 -0.41
N SER A 52 20.50 -14.01 -0.19
CA SER A 52 19.62 -14.66 -1.19
C SER A 52 18.36 -13.85 -1.50
N THR A 53 18.00 -12.85 -0.70
CA THR A 53 16.81 -12.02 -0.93
C THR A 53 16.98 -11.10 -2.12
N LEU A 54 18.21 -10.69 -2.44
CA LEU A 54 18.50 -9.82 -3.59
C LEU A 54 18.11 -10.45 -4.93
N SER A 55 18.20 -11.77 -5.06
CA SER A 55 17.78 -12.48 -6.29
C SER A 55 16.28 -12.50 -6.55
N ARG A 56 15.48 -12.12 -5.54
CA ARG A 56 14.00 -12.06 -5.61
C ARG A 56 13.49 -10.65 -5.86
N VAL A 57 14.37 -9.67 -5.95
CA VAL A 57 13.97 -8.27 -6.21
C VAL A 57 13.50 -8.14 -7.64
N SER A 58 12.29 -7.62 -7.83
CA SER A 58 11.76 -7.29 -9.14
C SER A 58 12.16 -5.88 -9.57
N PHE A 59 12.37 -5.71 -10.87
CA PHE A 59 12.79 -4.46 -11.47
C PHE A 59 11.88 -4.08 -12.63
N SER A 60 11.44 -2.84 -12.63
CA SER A 60 10.78 -2.21 -13.77
C SER A 60 11.83 -1.62 -14.70
N ILE A 61 11.72 -1.93 -15.99
CA ILE A 61 12.58 -1.44 -17.05
C ILE A 61 11.76 -0.53 -17.97
N LYS A 62 12.16 0.74 -18.03
CA LYS A 62 11.51 1.74 -18.89
C LYS A 62 12.47 2.14 -20.00
N ASN A 63 12.00 2.01 -21.24
CA ASN A 63 12.75 2.36 -22.44
C ASN A 63 12.27 3.73 -22.92
N ASN A 64 12.95 4.79 -22.52
CA ASN A 64 12.63 6.16 -22.92
C ASN A 64 13.50 6.59 -24.10
N ILE A 65 13.07 7.61 -24.84
CA ILE A 65 13.88 8.21 -25.90
C ILE A 65 15.12 8.84 -25.26
N GLY A 66 16.31 8.43 -25.72
CA GLY A 66 17.61 8.94 -25.27
C GLY A 66 18.24 8.15 -24.12
N GLU A 67 17.55 7.90 -23.04
CA GLU A 67 18.07 7.16 -21.87
C GLU A 67 16.99 6.28 -21.25
N GLY A 68 17.28 5.02 -20.97
CA GLY A 68 16.38 4.12 -20.25
C GLY A 68 16.52 4.27 -18.74
N GLU A 69 15.49 3.83 -18.02
CA GLU A 69 15.50 3.79 -16.56
C GLU A 69 15.19 2.38 -16.05
N ILE A 70 15.93 1.94 -15.06
CA ILE A 70 15.67 0.68 -14.32
C ILE A 70 15.56 1.03 -12.86
N SER A 71 14.50 0.57 -12.22
CA SER A 71 14.31 0.75 -10.77
C SER A 71 13.65 -0.47 -10.16
N ASN A 72 13.98 -0.78 -8.91
CA ASN A 72 13.28 -1.83 -8.19
C ASN A 72 11.88 -1.34 -7.78
N ASP A 73 10.91 -2.25 -7.91
CA ASP A 73 9.49 -1.96 -7.66
C ASP A 73 9.22 -1.70 -6.18
N ILE A 74 9.90 -2.45 -5.30
CA ILE A 74 9.83 -2.31 -3.84
C ILE A 74 11.21 -1.91 -3.35
N PRO A 75 11.34 -0.90 -2.47
CA PRO A 75 12.61 -0.53 -1.89
C PRO A 75 13.31 -1.70 -1.20
N LEU A 76 14.61 -1.79 -1.36
CA LEU A 76 15.42 -2.77 -0.62
C LEU A 76 15.27 -2.53 0.89
N PRO A 77 15.35 -3.58 1.71
CA PRO A 77 15.29 -3.45 3.16
C PRO A 77 16.34 -2.48 3.71
N TYR A 78 16.04 -1.89 4.85
CA TYR A 78 16.98 -1.05 5.57
C TYR A 78 18.26 -1.83 5.88
N GLN A 79 19.40 -1.19 5.68
CA GLN A 79 20.73 -1.78 5.87
C GLN A 79 21.09 -2.93 4.92
N THR A 80 20.36 -3.16 3.83
CA THR A 80 20.80 -4.11 2.80
C THR A 80 22.17 -3.71 2.27
N SER A 81 23.14 -4.62 2.40
CA SER A 81 24.46 -4.42 1.82
C SER A 81 24.44 -4.73 0.33
N LEU A 82 24.98 -3.83 -0.46
CA LEU A 82 25.22 -4.03 -1.90
C LEU A 82 26.72 -4.16 -2.19
N GLU A 83 27.48 -4.69 -1.24
CA GLU A 83 28.85 -5.11 -1.43
C GLU A 83 28.91 -6.50 -2.08
N LYS A 84 29.84 -6.67 -3.00
CA LYS A 84 30.08 -7.95 -3.69
C LYS A 84 28.82 -8.54 -4.35
N VAL A 85 27.99 -7.67 -4.94
CA VAL A 85 26.82 -8.12 -5.70
C VAL A 85 27.18 -8.42 -7.15
N THR A 86 26.63 -9.46 -7.72
CA THR A 86 26.63 -9.70 -9.17
C THR A 86 25.41 -9.09 -9.79
N ILE A 87 25.52 -8.65 -11.05
CA ILE A 87 24.46 -7.94 -11.76
C ILE A 87 24.14 -8.71 -13.04
N PRO A 88 23.23 -9.70 -13.01
CA PRO A 88 22.79 -10.39 -14.19
C PRO A 88 21.99 -9.46 -15.10
N ILE A 89 22.42 -9.35 -16.36
CA ILE A 89 21.77 -8.54 -17.40
C ILE A 89 21.54 -9.42 -18.61
N ARG A 90 20.34 -9.37 -19.19
CA ARG A 90 20.02 -9.94 -20.49
C ARG A 90 19.82 -8.82 -21.51
N THR A 91 20.59 -8.85 -22.56
CA THR A 91 20.53 -7.89 -23.68
C THR A 91 21.04 -8.53 -24.96
N SER A 92 20.67 -7.97 -26.09
CA SER A 92 21.22 -8.32 -27.40
C SER A 92 22.42 -7.43 -27.80
N ALA A 93 22.89 -6.56 -26.92
CA ALA A 93 24.04 -5.70 -27.19
C ALA A 93 25.34 -6.50 -27.41
N ILE A 94 26.17 -6.03 -28.35
CA ILE A 94 27.48 -6.64 -28.64
C ILE A 94 28.44 -6.43 -27.46
N ARG A 95 28.38 -5.25 -26.84
CA ARG A 95 29.15 -4.92 -25.65
C ARG A 95 28.25 -4.25 -24.61
N THR A 96 28.51 -4.60 -23.37
CA THR A 96 27.87 -4.00 -22.21
C THR A 96 28.95 -3.47 -21.28
N SER A 97 28.77 -2.24 -20.82
CA SER A 97 29.64 -1.61 -19.84
C SER A 97 28.82 -1.06 -18.69
N ILE A 98 29.41 -1.04 -17.51
CA ILE A 98 28.75 -0.57 -16.28
C ILE A 98 29.61 0.51 -15.61
N ALA A 99 28.94 1.51 -15.06
CA ALA A 99 29.57 2.53 -14.22
C ALA A 99 28.81 2.64 -12.91
N ILE A 100 29.50 2.60 -11.78
CA ILE A 100 28.90 2.75 -10.46
C ILE A 100 28.95 4.23 -10.07
N GLY A 101 27.80 4.80 -9.74
CA GLY A 101 27.66 6.23 -9.45
C GLY A 101 28.21 7.09 -10.59
N ASN A 102 29.09 8.04 -10.25
CA ASN A 102 29.77 8.91 -11.22
C ASN A 102 31.09 8.33 -11.78
N GLY A 103 31.37 7.03 -11.51
CA GLY A 103 32.56 6.37 -11.99
C GLY A 103 32.61 6.21 -13.51
N ASN A 104 33.78 5.78 -14.03
CA ASN A 104 33.95 5.48 -15.44
C ASN A 104 33.27 4.17 -15.83
N PHE A 105 32.87 4.05 -17.09
CA PHE A 105 32.38 2.80 -17.63
C PHE A 105 33.50 1.76 -17.74
N GLU A 106 33.25 0.59 -17.19
CA GLU A 106 34.11 -0.60 -17.31
C GLU A 106 33.34 -1.75 -17.97
N PRO A 107 34.03 -2.71 -18.60
CA PRO A 107 33.39 -3.87 -19.17
C PRO A 107 32.56 -4.62 -18.11
N TRP A 108 31.31 -4.90 -18.45
CA TRP A 108 30.43 -5.69 -17.59
C TRP A 108 30.77 -7.17 -17.68
N SER A 109 30.62 -7.85 -16.57
CA SER A 109 30.65 -9.32 -16.50
C SER A 109 29.59 -9.84 -15.55
N ALA A 110 28.86 -10.88 -15.96
CA ALA A 110 27.82 -11.49 -15.12
C ALA A 110 28.36 -12.13 -13.83
N THR A 111 29.64 -12.48 -13.80
CA THR A 111 30.29 -13.14 -12.66
C THR A 111 31.14 -12.19 -11.81
N LYS A 112 31.37 -10.97 -12.30
CA LYS A 112 32.12 -9.96 -11.54
C LYS A 112 31.28 -9.47 -10.37
N ALA A 113 31.89 -9.40 -9.20
CA ALA A 113 31.31 -8.76 -8.04
C ALA A 113 31.52 -7.23 -8.10
N TYR A 114 30.46 -6.50 -7.88
CA TYR A 114 30.44 -5.03 -7.85
C TYR A 114 30.14 -4.55 -6.44
N ASN A 115 30.70 -3.41 -6.06
CA ASN A 115 30.35 -2.72 -4.82
C ASN A 115 29.57 -1.46 -5.18
N ILE A 116 28.32 -1.40 -4.75
CA ILE A 116 27.45 -0.24 -4.97
C ILE A 116 27.38 0.54 -3.66
N PRO A 117 28.00 1.74 -3.59
CA PRO A 117 28.06 2.52 -2.37
C PRO A 117 26.68 2.90 -1.84
N SER A 118 26.56 3.01 -0.52
CA SER A 118 25.30 3.33 0.15
C SER A 118 24.81 4.77 -0.08
N ASP A 119 25.69 5.65 -0.45
CA ASP A 119 25.42 7.06 -0.69
C ASP A 119 24.86 7.34 -2.09
N THR A 120 25.26 6.56 -3.09
CA THR A 120 24.85 6.79 -4.48
C THR A 120 23.69 5.92 -4.91
N ARG A 121 23.69 4.62 -4.55
CA ARG A 121 22.66 3.63 -4.96
C ARG A 121 22.25 3.72 -6.43
N GLU A 122 23.14 4.27 -7.26
CA GLU A 122 22.91 4.48 -8.68
C GLU A 122 24.03 3.84 -9.49
N LEU A 123 23.66 3.30 -10.63
CA LEU A 123 24.63 2.83 -11.62
C LEU A 123 24.11 3.10 -13.03
N ARG A 124 25.04 3.13 -14.00
CA ARG A 124 24.71 3.34 -15.42
C ARG A 124 25.18 2.14 -16.21
N ILE A 125 24.35 1.71 -17.18
CA ILE A 125 24.66 0.61 -18.08
C ILE A 125 24.67 1.17 -19.49
N LYS A 126 25.83 1.06 -20.17
CA LYS A 126 25.99 1.46 -21.56
C LYS A 126 26.00 0.22 -22.44
N LEU A 127 25.15 0.20 -23.42
CA LEU A 127 25.00 -0.83 -24.42
C LEU A 127 25.56 -0.35 -25.75
N VAL A 128 26.30 -1.20 -26.46
CA VAL A 128 26.81 -0.94 -27.81
C VAL A 128 26.28 -2.04 -28.73
N TYR A 129 25.62 -1.65 -29.81
CA TYR A 129 24.94 -2.58 -30.72
C TYR A 129 25.60 -2.73 -32.08
N LYS A 130 26.21 -1.68 -32.54
CA LYS A 130 26.94 -1.67 -33.81
C LYS A 130 28.22 -0.88 -33.60
N GLU A 131 29.33 -1.48 -33.97
CA GLU A 131 30.61 -0.79 -34.10
C GLU A 131 30.83 -0.59 -35.59
N ASP A 132 30.80 0.65 -36.07
CA ASP A 132 31.26 0.98 -37.38
C ASP A 132 32.69 1.55 -37.29
N LEU A 133 33.55 1.16 -38.20
CA LEU A 133 34.93 1.67 -38.30
C LEU A 133 34.98 3.18 -38.61
N SER A 134 33.84 3.78 -38.90
CA SER A 134 33.64 5.19 -39.26
C SER A 134 32.92 6.01 -38.21
N SER A 135 33.28 5.94 -36.94
CA SER A 135 32.83 6.84 -35.86
C SER A 135 31.41 6.73 -35.27
N ASP A 136 30.48 6.00 -35.87
CA ASP A 136 29.09 5.98 -35.43
C ASP A 136 28.67 4.65 -34.79
N SER A 137 29.14 4.43 -33.57
CA SER A 137 28.65 3.30 -32.76
C SER A 137 27.25 3.61 -32.22
N LEU A 138 26.29 2.76 -32.53
CA LEU A 138 24.94 2.86 -31.94
C LEU A 138 24.99 2.45 -30.49
N THR A 139 24.78 3.41 -29.58
CA THR A 139 24.86 3.21 -28.14
C THR A 139 23.57 3.63 -27.45
N TYR A 140 23.22 2.93 -26.36
CA TYR A 140 22.10 3.30 -25.50
C TYR A 140 22.51 3.15 -24.05
N THR A 141 22.06 4.06 -23.18
CA THR A 141 22.40 4.07 -21.76
C THR A 141 21.15 3.88 -20.91
N TYR A 142 21.27 3.07 -19.88
CA TYR A 142 20.28 2.95 -18.82
C TYR A 142 20.82 3.56 -17.55
N ARG A 143 19.98 4.34 -16.87
CA ARG A 143 20.18 4.76 -15.49
C ARG A 143 19.46 3.80 -14.57
N VAL A 144 20.19 3.17 -13.66
CA VAL A 144 19.62 2.23 -12.69
C VAL A 144 19.61 2.90 -11.33
N LYS A 145 18.42 3.00 -10.76
CA LYS A 145 18.16 3.60 -9.44
C LYS A 145 17.75 2.52 -8.47
N LEU A 146 18.58 2.26 -7.46
CA LEU A 146 18.30 1.24 -6.45
C LEU A 146 17.64 1.89 -5.24
N ARG A 147 16.31 1.89 -5.20
CA ARG A 147 15.55 2.35 -4.05
C ARG A 147 15.84 1.47 -2.85
N GLN A 148 16.14 2.09 -1.71
CA GLN A 148 16.36 1.41 -0.44
C GLN A 148 15.80 2.24 0.71
N TYR A 149 15.30 1.58 1.75
CA TYR A 149 14.97 2.28 2.98
C TYR A 149 16.25 2.79 3.66
N THR A 150 16.31 4.09 3.93
CA THR A 150 17.41 4.75 4.64
C THR A 150 17.16 4.83 6.14
N SER A 151 15.96 4.50 6.58
CA SER A 151 15.57 4.32 7.98
C SER A 151 14.81 3.00 8.14
N ASN A 152 14.73 2.48 9.37
CA ASN A 152 13.91 1.28 9.62
C ASN A 152 12.45 1.56 9.28
N PRO A 153 11.87 0.89 8.26
CA PRO A 153 10.49 1.13 7.83
C PRO A 153 9.45 0.69 8.85
N GLU A 154 9.83 -0.16 9.82
CA GLU A 154 8.95 -0.59 10.91
C GLU A 154 8.93 0.42 12.06
N ALA A 155 9.88 1.37 12.12
CA ALA A 155 9.94 2.33 13.20
C ALA A 155 8.81 3.37 13.11
N ILE A 156 8.07 3.51 14.21
CA ILE A 156 7.00 4.49 14.37
C ILE A 156 7.23 5.22 15.69
N THR A 157 7.25 6.54 15.65
CA THR A 157 7.27 7.36 16.87
C THR A 157 5.86 7.79 17.22
N TRP A 158 5.42 7.43 18.40
CA TRP A 158 4.11 7.76 18.93
C TRP A 158 4.19 8.89 19.93
N THR A 159 3.24 9.79 19.87
CA THR A 159 3.11 10.90 20.80
C THR A 159 1.64 11.05 21.21
N GLU A 160 1.36 11.16 22.50
CA GLU A 160 0.01 11.46 22.99
C GLU A 160 -0.39 12.85 22.47
N ASP A 161 -1.48 12.92 21.76
CA ASP A 161 -2.01 14.14 21.16
C ASP A 161 -3.10 14.74 22.06
N LYS A 162 -2.66 15.50 23.04
CA LYS A 162 -3.55 16.16 24.02
C LYS A 162 -4.36 17.32 23.40
N ALA A 163 -3.93 17.82 22.26
CA ALA A 163 -4.58 18.92 21.56
C ALA A 163 -5.42 18.44 20.38
N TYR A 164 -5.56 17.11 20.22
CA TYR A 164 -6.33 16.55 19.13
C TYR A 164 -7.73 17.15 19.12
N ASN A 165 -7.98 18.00 18.13
CA ASN A 165 -9.27 18.62 17.94
C ASN A 165 -10.06 17.83 16.91
N ASN A 166 -11.15 17.33 17.34
CA ASN A 166 -12.07 16.36 16.79
C ASN A 166 -12.77 16.68 15.48
N ASN A 167 -12.51 17.84 14.87
CA ASN A 167 -13.23 18.28 13.68
C ASN A 167 -12.97 17.40 12.44
N ALA A 168 -11.83 16.72 12.41
CA ALA A 168 -11.47 15.84 11.30
C ALA A 168 -11.81 14.36 11.54
N PHE A 169 -11.89 13.95 12.80
CA PHE A 169 -12.20 12.57 13.18
C PHE A 169 -12.87 12.54 14.56
N PRO A 170 -14.09 12.05 14.63
CA PRO A 170 -14.93 12.16 15.84
C PRO A 170 -14.63 11.14 16.92
N ALA A 171 -13.48 10.53 16.96
CA ALA A 171 -13.18 9.44 17.88
C ALA A 171 -13.15 9.84 19.35
N SER A 172 -12.84 11.10 19.65
CA SER A 172 -12.96 11.65 21.00
C SER A 172 -14.23 12.47 21.15
N GLY A 173 -15.10 12.56 20.10
CA GLY A 173 -16.33 13.29 20.13
C GLY A 173 -17.40 12.58 20.92
N GLU A 174 -18.21 13.39 21.53
CA GLU A 174 -19.43 12.90 22.14
C GLU A 174 -20.45 12.62 21.02
N LEU A 175 -21.08 11.47 21.11
CA LEU A 175 -22.28 11.18 20.35
C LEU A 175 -23.40 12.12 20.85
N PRO A 176 -24.48 12.30 20.06
CA PRO A 176 -25.63 13.06 20.50
C PRO A 176 -26.08 12.67 21.91
N SER A 177 -26.47 13.65 22.72
CA SER A 177 -26.88 13.47 24.11
C SER A 177 -25.77 13.07 25.11
N GLY A 178 -24.50 13.35 24.79
CA GLY A 178 -23.37 13.08 25.68
C GLY A 178 -23.02 11.60 25.82
N VAL A 179 -23.50 10.75 24.91
CA VAL A 179 -23.18 9.32 24.90
C VAL A 179 -21.71 9.13 24.50
N LYS A 180 -20.96 8.38 25.27
CA LYS A 180 -19.58 8.06 24.93
C LYS A 180 -19.48 7.01 23.82
N ILE A 181 -18.45 7.15 23.02
CA ILE A 181 -18.11 6.18 21.98
C ILE A 181 -17.44 4.97 22.61
N LYS A 182 -18.02 3.81 22.35
CA LYS A 182 -17.47 2.52 22.77
C LYS A 182 -16.55 1.93 21.72
N ARG A 183 -16.91 2.05 20.44
CA ARG A 183 -16.13 1.58 19.30
C ARG A 183 -16.48 2.34 18.02
N ILE A 184 -15.50 2.43 17.12
CA ILE A 184 -15.67 2.98 15.76
C ILE A 184 -15.30 1.90 14.75
N ALA A 185 -15.99 1.90 13.61
CA ALA A 185 -15.62 1.14 12.43
C ALA A 185 -15.65 2.07 11.20
N GLU A 186 -14.66 1.91 10.34
CA GLU A 186 -14.52 2.70 9.11
C GLU A 186 -14.34 1.80 7.89
N TYR A 187 -14.89 2.26 6.77
CA TYR A 187 -14.60 1.75 5.45
C TYR A 187 -14.77 2.88 4.44
N GLU A 188 -13.71 3.28 3.76
CA GLU A 188 -13.69 4.44 2.86
C GLU A 188 -14.24 5.72 3.54
N SER A 189 -15.34 6.27 3.03
CA SER A 189 -16.01 7.44 3.62
C SER A 189 -17.07 7.07 4.66
N LEU A 190 -17.34 5.79 4.85
CA LEU A 190 -18.37 5.33 5.79
C LEU A 190 -17.79 5.19 7.19
N ARG A 191 -18.45 5.76 8.17
CA ARG A 191 -18.07 5.69 9.57
C ARG A 191 -19.28 5.39 10.43
N TYR A 192 -19.12 4.41 11.31
CA TYR A 192 -20.14 4.03 12.28
C TYR A 192 -19.51 4.00 13.67
N ALA A 193 -20.27 4.39 14.67
CA ALA A 193 -19.88 4.27 16.07
C ALA A 193 -20.93 3.48 16.84
N LEU A 194 -20.45 2.71 17.82
CA LEU A 194 -21.26 2.13 18.86
C LEU A 194 -21.15 3.02 20.09
N GLY A 195 -22.28 3.48 20.60
CA GLY A 195 -22.36 4.20 21.87
C GLY A 195 -22.42 3.28 23.09
N GLU A 196 -22.11 3.82 24.28
CA GLU A 196 -22.33 3.11 25.55
C GLU A 196 -23.80 2.80 25.81
N ASP A 197 -24.71 3.49 25.12
CA ASP A 197 -26.15 3.24 25.11
C ASP A 197 -26.59 2.07 24.21
N GLU A 198 -25.63 1.25 23.74
CA GLU A 198 -25.85 0.09 22.85
C GLU A 198 -26.54 0.46 21.52
N SER A 199 -26.46 1.72 21.12
CA SER A 199 -26.99 2.22 19.87
C SER A 199 -25.90 2.42 18.83
N LEU A 200 -26.24 2.20 17.56
CA LEU A 200 -25.39 2.53 16.44
C LEU A 200 -25.64 3.96 15.95
N TYR A 201 -24.56 4.60 15.58
CA TYR A 201 -24.52 5.94 15.03
C TYR A 201 -23.76 5.91 13.70
N GLN A 202 -24.25 6.65 12.73
CA GLN A 202 -23.57 6.88 11.46
C GLN A 202 -23.04 8.32 11.43
N TYR A 203 -21.80 8.51 11.00
CA TYR A 203 -21.25 9.83 10.75
C TYR A 203 -21.68 10.31 9.37
N ASN A 204 -22.47 11.36 9.33
CA ASN A 204 -23.00 11.93 8.10
C ASN A 204 -23.04 13.45 8.22
N ASN A 205 -22.65 14.18 7.16
CA ASN A 205 -22.65 15.65 7.12
C ASN A 205 -22.01 16.31 8.36
N ASN A 206 -20.84 15.80 8.75
CA ASN A 206 -20.06 16.27 9.91
C ASN A 206 -20.77 16.12 11.27
N ALA A 207 -21.75 15.22 11.37
CA ALA A 207 -22.45 14.93 12.61
C ALA A 207 -22.72 13.43 12.76
N TRP A 208 -22.79 12.98 14.01
CA TRP A 208 -23.27 11.64 14.33
C TRP A 208 -24.81 11.60 14.35
N VAL A 209 -25.38 10.66 13.61
CA VAL A 209 -26.81 10.43 13.54
C VAL A 209 -27.12 9.05 14.09
N LYS A 210 -27.98 8.98 15.10
CA LYS A 210 -28.41 7.70 15.68
C LYS A 210 -29.26 6.91 14.69
N LEU A 211 -28.94 5.63 14.52
CA LEU A 211 -29.72 4.70 13.70
C LEU A 211 -30.85 4.10 14.55
N SER A 212 -32.08 4.58 14.33
CA SER A 212 -33.23 4.35 15.21
C SER A 212 -33.74 2.92 15.28
N ASN A 213 -33.35 2.06 14.31
CA ASN A 213 -33.95 0.73 14.16
C ASN A 213 -33.00 -0.42 14.53
N ILE A 214 -31.85 -0.10 15.10
CA ILE A 214 -30.86 -1.08 15.55
C ILE A 214 -30.62 -0.84 17.04
N SER A 215 -31.01 -1.80 17.86
CA SER A 215 -30.85 -1.76 19.31
C SER A 215 -30.26 -3.06 19.83
N GLY A 216 -29.71 -3.03 21.06
CA GLY A 216 -29.12 -4.20 21.69
C GLY A 216 -27.82 -4.65 21.06
N VAL A 217 -27.08 -3.72 20.47
CA VAL A 217 -25.76 -3.99 19.90
C VAL A 217 -24.73 -4.00 21.01
N GLN A 218 -24.13 -5.16 21.25
CA GLN A 218 -23.07 -5.29 22.25
C GLN A 218 -21.72 -4.88 21.71
N GLU A 219 -21.42 -5.27 20.45
CA GLU A 219 -20.16 -4.97 19.79
C GLU A 219 -20.37 -4.58 18.33
N LEU A 220 -19.66 -3.55 17.90
CA LEU A 220 -19.50 -3.18 16.50
C LEU A 220 -18.23 -3.87 15.99
N LEU A 221 -18.39 -4.83 15.07
CA LEU A 221 -17.29 -5.65 14.61
C LEU A 221 -16.60 -5.06 13.39
N GLY A 222 -17.35 -4.41 12.50
CA GLY A 222 -16.79 -3.78 11.31
C GLY A 222 -17.82 -3.46 10.24
N ILE A 223 -17.32 -3.05 9.08
CA ILE A 223 -18.10 -2.69 7.91
C ILE A 223 -17.57 -3.50 6.73
N TYR A 224 -18.45 -3.94 5.85
CA TYR A 224 -18.02 -4.42 4.55
C TYR A 224 -18.94 -3.88 3.43
N PRO A 225 -18.41 -3.63 2.25
CA PRO A 225 -19.22 -3.16 1.12
C PRO A 225 -20.14 -4.26 0.59
N ASN A 226 -21.36 -3.88 0.31
CA ASN A 226 -22.39 -4.73 -0.29
C ASN A 226 -22.80 -4.15 -1.66
N GLY A 227 -21.90 -4.30 -2.64
CA GLY A 227 -22.07 -3.66 -3.95
C GLY A 227 -21.51 -2.24 -4.03
N SER A 228 -21.78 -1.52 -5.11
CA SER A 228 -21.08 -0.29 -5.47
C SER A 228 -21.42 0.96 -4.63
N LYS A 229 -22.45 0.91 -3.78
CA LYS A 229 -22.86 2.09 -2.98
C LYS A 229 -23.40 1.77 -1.61
N GLU A 230 -23.51 0.50 -1.25
CA GLU A 230 -24.04 0.08 0.04
C GLU A 230 -22.97 -0.63 0.86
N ALA A 231 -23.04 -0.44 2.15
CA ALA A 231 -22.19 -1.16 3.07
C ALA A 231 -23.04 -1.85 4.12
N SER A 232 -22.63 -3.01 4.55
CA SER A 232 -23.23 -3.72 5.67
C SER A 232 -22.39 -3.50 6.91
N VAL A 233 -23.05 -3.22 8.02
CA VAL A 233 -22.44 -3.13 9.34
C VAL A 233 -22.56 -4.48 10.02
N ILE A 234 -21.46 -5.03 10.48
CA ILE A 234 -21.43 -6.30 11.21
C ILE A 234 -21.35 -6.01 12.69
N VAL A 235 -22.31 -6.55 13.43
CA VAL A 235 -22.45 -6.34 14.86
C VAL A 235 -22.66 -7.66 15.59
N LYS A 236 -22.34 -7.66 16.88
CA LYS A 236 -22.70 -8.73 17.79
C LYS A 236 -23.85 -8.25 18.69
N LEU A 237 -24.89 -9.05 18.78
CA LEU A 237 -26.07 -8.79 19.57
C LEU A 237 -25.98 -9.43 20.97
N ALA A 238 -26.91 -9.05 21.88
CA ALA A 238 -26.97 -9.54 23.24
C ALA A 238 -27.04 -11.07 23.40
N ASN A 239 -27.54 -11.77 22.38
CA ASN A 239 -27.59 -13.23 22.33
C ASN A 239 -26.34 -13.89 21.73
N ASN A 240 -25.23 -13.14 21.60
CA ASN A 240 -23.99 -13.53 20.92
C ASN A 240 -24.14 -13.83 19.42
N GLN A 241 -25.27 -13.53 18.82
CA GLN A 241 -25.42 -13.65 17.36
C GLN A 241 -24.68 -12.54 16.65
N ILE A 242 -24.01 -12.91 15.56
CA ILE A 242 -23.45 -11.95 14.61
C ILE A 242 -24.53 -11.62 13.59
N ALA A 243 -24.85 -10.34 13.47
CA ALA A 243 -25.86 -9.84 12.55
C ALA A 243 -25.25 -8.83 11.57
N ASN A 244 -25.83 -8.80 10.38
CA ASN A 244 -25.49 -7.84 9.33
C ASN A 244 -26.64 -6.89 9.15
N TYR A 245 -26.38 -5.62 9.10
CA TYR A 245 -27.39 -4.59 8.82
C TYR A 245 -26.95 -3.76 7.62
N THR A 246 -27.90 -3.45 6.75
CA THR A 246 -27.71 -2.43 5.73
C THR A 246 -28.29 -1.13 6.27
N PRO A 247 -27.48 -0.16 6.70
CA PRO A 247 -27.94 0.99 7.46
C PRO A 247 -29.00 1.85 6.75
N ASN A 248 -28.87 1.99 5.43
CA ASN A 248 -29.78 2.83 4.63
C ASN A 248 -31.20 2.25 4.52
N THR A 249 -31.35 0.95 4.64
CA THR A 249 -32.64 0.28 4.56
C THR A 249 -33.11 -0.25 5.91
N LEU A 250 -32.23 -0.23 6.92
CA LEU A 250 -32.48 -0.75 8.27
C LEU A 250 -32.99 -2.19 8.29
N GLN A 251 -32.72 -2.93 7.24
CA GLN A 251 -33.10 -4.35 7.11
C GLN A 251 -31.89 -5.23 7.42
N ALA A 252 -32.17 -6.36 8.05
CA ALA A 252 -31.15 -7.41 8.18
C ALA A 252 -30.62 -7.75 6.79
N SER A 253 -29.31 -7.65 6.62
CA SER A 253 -28.69 -7.99 5.34
C SER A 253 -28.87 -9.47 5.04
N LYS A 254 -29.16 -9.79 3.79
CA LYS A 254 -29.22 -11.17 3.31
C LYS A 254 -27.84 -11.82 3.16
N VAL A 255 -26.78 -11.10 3.47
CA VAL A 255 -25.41 -11.65 3.35
C VAL A 255 -25.24 -12.76 4.38
N LYS A 256 -25.05 -13.94 3.87
CA LYS A 256 -24.77 -15.13 4.69
C LYS A 256 -23.28 -15.16 4.98
N LEU A 257 -22.92 -15.16 6.25
CA LEU A 257 -21.56 -15.40 6.65
C LEU A 257 -21.11 -16.80 6.20
N PRO A 258 -19.90 -16.96 5.68
CA PRO A 258 -19.45 -18.22 5.15
C PRO A 258 -19.27 -19.28 6.27
N THR A 259 -19.33 -20.54 5.89
CA THR A 259 -18.95 -21.64 6.78
C THR A 259 -17.50 -21.44 7.23
N GLY A 260 -17.25 -21.53 8.51
CA GLY A 260 -15.91 -21.30 9.09
C GLY A 260 -15.62 -19.84 9.47
N PHE A 261 -16.58 -18.93 9.25
CA PHE A 261 -16.45 -17.57 9.78
C PHE A 261 -16.37 -17.63 11.33
N PRO A 262 -15.42 -16.94 11.95
CA PRO A 262 -15.18 -17.08 13.39
C PRO A 262 -16.38 -16.55 14.18
N GLN A 263 -16.77 -17.30 15.22
CA GLN A 263 -17.88 -16.92 16.12
C GLN A 263 -17.50 -15.81 17.09
N GLN A 264 -16.22 -15.64 17.35
CA GLN A 264 -15.67 -14.59 18.21
C GLN A 264 -14.62 -13.84 17.39
N ILE A 265 -14.90 -12.58 17.11
CA ILE A 265 -13.99 -11.68 16.43
C ILE A 265 -13.82 -10.42 17.25
N LEU A 266 -12.61 -9.86 17.24
CA LEU A 266 -12.29 -8.57 17.86
C LEU A 266 -12.45 -7.44 16.84
N SER A 267 -12.06 -7.70 15.61
CA SER A 267 -12.20 -6.74 14.52
C SER A 267 -12.49 -7.45 13.19
N LEU A 268 -13.19 -6.74 12.34
CA LEU A 268 -13.37 -7.06 10.93
C LEU A 268 -13.10 -5.78 10.15
N ASN A 269 -12.07 -5.83 9.33
CA ASN A 269 -11.66 -4.68 8.52
C ASN A 269 -11.75 -5.05 7.05
N SER A 270 -12.29 -4.13 6.26
CA SER A 270 -12.51 -4.29 4.82
C SER A 270 -11.57 -3.39 4.05
N PHE A 271 -11.00 -3.93 2.99
CA PHE A 271 -10.06 -3.20 2.14
C PHE A 271 -10.39 -3.43 0.67
N SER A 272 -10.35 -2.36 -0.11
CA SER A 272 -10.37 -2.47 -1.56
C SER A 272 -9.10 -3.18 -2.02
N SER A 273 -9.21 -4.15 -2.91
CA SER A 273 -8.04 -4.84 -3.43
C SER A 273 -7.19 -3.87 -4.24
N TYR A 274 -5.94 -3.65 -3.83
CA TYR A 274 -4.97 -2.80 -4.53
C TYR A 274 -4.32 -3.50 -5.73
N THR A 275 -4.46 -4.81 -5.85
CA THR A 275 -3.63 -5.59 -6.76
C THR A 275 -4.14 -5.67 -8.18
N GLU A 276 -5.40 -5.38 -8.44
CA GLU A 276 -5.91 -5.23 -9.82
C GLU A 276 -7.21 -4.44 -9.80
N LYS A 277 -7.39 -3.51 -10.74
CA LYS A 277 -8.70 -3.03 -11.16
C LYS A 277 -9.44 -4.19 -11.82
N LEU A 278 -9.86 -5.16 -11.03
CA LEU A 278 -10.76 -6.18 -11.50
C LEU A 278 -12.13 -5.55 -11.60
N GLU A 279 -12.69 -5.56 -12.78
CA GLU A 279 -14.08 -5.26 -13.02
C GLU A 279 -14.92 -6.03 -11.99
N GLY A 280 -15.57 -5.28 -11.07
CA GLY A 280 -16.42 -5.86 -10.03
C GLY A 280 -15.94 -5.71 -8.59
N GLY A 281 -14.91 -4.89 -8.31
CA GLY A 281 -14.54 -4.48 -6.94
C GLY A 281 -14.41 -5.63 -5.94
N LYS A 282 -13.37 -6.43 -6.04
CA LYS A 282 -13.07 -7.44 -5.00
C LYS A 282 -12.69 -6.73 -3.70
N VAL A 283 -13.34 -7.11 -2.63
CA VAL A 283 -13.05 -6.61 -1.29
C VAL A 283 -12.38 -7.71 -0.50
N LYS A 284 -11.25 -7.37 0.12
CA LYS A 284 -10.59 -8.22 1.08
C LYS A 284 -11.09 -7.89 2.48
N LEU A 285 -11.51 -8.90 3.22
CA LEU A 285 -11.82 -8.81 4.63
C LEU A 285 -10.73 -9.45 5.44
N ILE A 286 -10.41 -8.86 6.57
CA ILE A 286 -9.51 -9.43 7.58
C ILE A 286 -10.27 -9.49 8.89
N THR A 287 -10.34 -10.68 9.49
CA THR A 287 -10.91 -10.92 10.81
C THR A 287 -9.81 -11.32 11.79
N VAL A 288 -9.92 -10.84 13.00
CA VAL A 288 -9.00 -11.15 14.09
C VAL A 288 -9.80 -11.68 15.28
N THR A 289 -9.39 -12.82 15.81
CA THR A 289 -10.03 -13.45 16.97
C THR A 289 -9.28 -13.15 18.27
N PRO A 290 -9.91 -13.33 19.43
CA PRO A 290 -9.21 -13.21 20.74
C PRO A 290 -8.01 -14.16 20.86
N SER A 291 -8.05 -15.32 20.24
CA SER A 291 -6.94 -16.28 20.24
C SER A 291 -5.77 -15.91 19.33
N GLY A 292 -5.85 -14.75 18.64
CA GLY A 292 -4.82 -14.34 17.70
C GLY A 292 -4.90 -15.03 16.33
N LEU A 293 -6.00 -15.73 16.01
CA LEU A 293 -6.21 -16.25 14.67
C LEU A 293 -6.62 -15.08 13.76
N VAL A 294 -5.81 -14.81 12.75
CA VAL A 294 -6.09 -13.87 11.67
C VAL A 294 -6.54 -14.66 10.46
N GLN A 295 -7.68 -14.29 9.89
CA GLN A 295 -8.22 -14.89 8.67
C GLN A 295 -8.49 -13.82 7.64
N SER A 296 -8.11 -14.10 6.40
CA SER A 296 -8.45 -13.27 5.25
C SER A 296 -9.51 -13.92 4.39
N TRP A 297 -10.39 -13.10 3.84
CA TRP A 297 -11.54 -13.51 3.04
C TRP A 297 -11.65 -12.62 1.82
N PHE A 298 -12.09 -13.19 0.70
CA PHE A 298 -12.50 -12.42 -0.47
C PHE A 298 -14.02 -12.37 -0.58
N TYR A 299 -14.52 -11.17 -0.85
CA TYR A 299 -15.90 -11.00 -1.31
C TYR A 299 -15.96 -11.22 -2.83
N THR A 300 -16.75 -12.20 -3.25
CA THR A 300 -16.80 -12.63 -4.64
C THR A 300 -17.92 -11.95 -5.46
N GLY A 301 -18.63 -10.96 -4.87
CA GLY A 301 -19.69 -10.23 -5.55
C GLY A 301 -21.07 -10.92 -5.57
N SER A 302 -21.16 -12.20 -5.22
CA SER A 302 -22.40 -12.99 -5.18
C SER A 302 -22.95 -13.17 -3.77
N ASN A 303 -22.76 -12.18 -2.90
CA ASN A 303 -23.08 -12.25 -1.47
C ASN A 303 -22.40 -13.41 -0.71
N THR A 304 -21.23 -13.83 -1.19
CA THR A 304 -20.42 -14.88 -0.57
C THR A 304 -19.01 -14.40 -0.34
N PHE A 305 -18.44 -14.88 0.77
CA PHE A 305 -17.05 -14.74 1.08
C PHE A 305 -16.35 -16.07 0.92
N ALA A 306 -15.17 -16.07 0.33
CA ALA A 306 -14.29 -17.24 0.28
C ALA A 306 -13.09 -16.98 1.18
N GLN A 307 -12.77 -17.93 2.05
CA GLN A 307 -11.54 -17.86 2.84
C GLN A 307 -10.34 -18.01 1.92
N GLU A 308 -9.39 -17.07 2.07
CA GLU A 308 -8.15 -17.06 1.30
C GLU A 308 -7.01 -17.67 2.11
N ALA A 309 -6.84 -17.22 3.34
CA ALA A 309 -5.78 -17.67 4.21
C ALA A 309 -6.18 -17.57 5.69
N GLN A 310 -5.41 -18.25 6.53
CA GLN A 310 -5.46 -18.09 7.97
C GLN A 310 -4.07 -18.24 8.58
N GLN A 311 -3.80 -17.50 9.64
CA GLN A 311 -2.57 -17.60 10.39
C GLN A 311 -2.86 -17.38 11.88
N ALA A 312 -2.34 -18.27 12.73
CA ALA A 312 -2.30 -18.04 14.17
C ALA A 312 -1.07 -17.18 14.49
N LEU A 313 -1.29 -16.04 15.12
CA LEU A 313 -0.22 -15.19 15.61
C LEU A 313 0.28 -15.73 16.94
N SER A 314 1.60 -15.68 17.14
CA SER A 314 2.18 -16.04 18.43
C SER A 314 1.94 -14.87 19.42
N SER A 315 1.09 -15.10 20.39
CA SER A 315 0.87 -14.21 21.54
C SER A 315 0.79 -15.06 22.80
N GLU A 316 1.45 -14.60 23.86
CA GLU A 316 1.41 -15.28 25.17
C GLU A 316 0.05 -15.15 25.86
N GLN A 317 -0.70 -14.11 25.51
CA GLN A 317 -2.00 -13.81 26.09
C GLN A 317 -3.03 -13.55 24.99
N PRO A 318 -4.31 -13.85 25.24
CA PRO A 318 -5.37 -13.50 24.32
C PRO A 318 -5.43 -11.99 24.06
N PHE A 319 -5.77 -11.63 22.82
CA PHE A 319 -6.06 -10.24 22.49
C PHE A 319 -7.43 -9.82 23.06
N ILE A 320 -7.51 -8.59 23.53
CA ILE A 320 -8.76 -7.97 24.01
C ILE A 320 -9.30 -6.92 23.03
N SER A 321 -8.44 -6.40 22.17
CA SER A 321 -8.82 -5.45 21.12
C SER A 321 -7.85 -5.56 19.95
N SER A 322 -8.34 -5.31 18.76
CA SER A 322 -7.51 -5.24 17.55
C SER A 322 -8.11 -4.32 16.51
N GLU A 323 -7.26 -3.83 15.60
CA GLU A 323 -7.64 -3.05 14.43
C GLU A 323 -6.63 -3.29 13.32
N VAL A 324 -7.10 -3.37 12.07
CA VAL A 324 -6.25 -3.48 10.89
C VAL A 324 -6.40 -2.24 10.04
N VAL A 325 -5.28 -1.68 9.61
CA VAL A 325 -5.23 -0.52 8.72
C VAL A 325 -4.25 -0.77 7.58
N VAL A 326 -4.35 0.02 6.53
CA VAL A 326 -3.42 -0.01 5.39
C VAL A 326 -2.71 1.33 5.26
N LEU A 327 -1.40 1.30 5.19
CA LEU A 327 -0.56 2.44 4.84
C LEU A 327 0.49 1.97 3.83
N ASP A 328 0.67 2.73 2.75
CA ASP A 328 1.65 2.44 1.70
C ASP A 328 1.63 0.98 1.21
N ARG A 329 0.43 0.46 0.93
CA ARG A 329 0.19 -0.92 0.47
C ARG A 329 0.62 -2.01 1.46
N THR A 330 0.84 -1.67 2.71
CA THR A 330 1.15 -2.60 3.79
C THR A 330 0.00 -2.62 4.78
N TYR A 331 -0.46 -3.80 5.12
CA TYR A 331 -1.44 -4.01 6.18
C TYR A 331 -0.73 -4.00 7.53
N TYR A 332 -1.27 -3.28 8.48
CA TYR A 332 -0.80 -3.25 9.87
C TYR A 332 -1.92 -3.68 10.79
N LEU A 333 -1.69 -4.70 11.56
CA LEU A 333 -2.57 -5.14 12.64
C LEU A 333 -2.04 -4.60 13.96
N PHE A 334 -2.83 -3.79 14.62
CA PHE A 334 -2.62 -3.36 15.99
C PHE A 334 -3.46 -4.26 16.89
N ALA A 335 -2.84 -4.93 17.85
CA ALA A 335 -3.51 -5.82 18.76
C ALA A 335 -3.07 -5.53 20.20
N SER A 336 -4.00 -5.59 21.14
CA SER A 336 -3.71 -5.43 22.56
C SER A 336 -4.08 -6.67 23.34
N THR A 337 -3.20 -7.09 24.23
CA THR A 337 -3.46 -8.10 25.27
C THR A 337 -3.98 -7.48 26.58
N GLY A 338 -4.09 -6.16 26.65
CA GLY A 338 -4.33 -5.38 27.86
C GLY A 338 -3.03 -4.96 28.53
N SER A 339 -2.07 -5.84 28.64
CA SER A 339 -0.75 -5.53 29.23
C SER A 339 0.20 -4.84 28.24
N GLU A 340 0.03 -5.10 26.95
CA GLU A 340 0.87 -4.52 25.87
C GLU A 340 0.09 -4.35 24.59
N ILE A 341 0.61 -3.49 23.71
CA ILE A 341 0.22 -3.40 22.31
C ILE A 341 1.27 -4.13 21.47
N GLN A 342 0.82 -4.89 20.49
CA GLN A 342 1.64 -5.56 19.51
C GLN A 342 1.24 -5.08 18.12
N ILE A 343 2.23 -4.88 17.24
CA ILE A 343 2.00 -4.51 15.85
C ILE A 343 2.53 -5.63 14.96
N TYR A 344 1.72 -6.04 14.01
CA TYR A 344 2.08 -6.99 12.96
C TYR A 344 1.92 -6.32 11.62
N SER A 345 2.72 -6.70 10.64
CA SER A 345 2.61 -6.21 9.27
C SER A 345 2.50 -7.35 8.27
N SER A 346 1.84 -7.05 7.14
CA SER A 346 1.67 -7.97 6.02
C SER A 346 1.61 -7.18 4.72
N THR A 347 2.23 -7.68 3.66
CA THR A 347 2.16 -7.09 2.32
C THR A 347 0.96 -7.59 1.51
N ASP A 348 0.44 -8.75 1.88
CA ASP A 348 -0.65 -9.44 1.18
C ASP A 348 -1.93 -9.60 2.02
N GLY A 349 -1.87 -9.28 3.33
CA GLY A 349 -2.95 -9.49 4.29
C GLY A 349 -3.16 -10.96 4.66
N ASN A 350 -2.29 -11.87 4.21
CA ASN A 350 -2.38 -13.31 4.41
C ASN A 350 -1.29 -13.82 5.35
N THR A 351 -0.07 -13.30 5.16
CA THR A 351 1.11 -13.69 5.95
C THR A 351 1.52 -12.51 6.82
N TRP A 352 1.51 -12.71 8.13
CA TRP A 352 1.75 -11.68 9.12
C TRP A 352 3.05 -11.91 9.87
N LYS A 353 3.81 -10.83 10.06
CA LYS A 353 5.05 -10.82 10.81
C LYS A 353 4.92 -9.81 11.96
N LYS A 354 5.30 -10.20 13.17
CA LYS A 354 5.40 -9.27 14.31
C LYS A 354 6.49 -8.24 14.03
N ASN A 355 6.16 -6.97 14.18
CA ASN A 355 7.09 -5.87 14.00
C ASN A 355 8.06 -5.79 15.19
N SER A 356 9.19 -5.14 14.97
CA SER A 356 10.16 -4.88 16.02
C SER A 356 9.60 -3.94 17.10
N PRO A 357 10.16 -3.94 18.31
CA PRO A 357 9.75 -3.00 19.37
C PRO A 357 9.87 -1.52 18.94
N GLN A 358 10.67 -1.21 17.93
CA GLN A 358 10.79 0.15 17.39
C GLN A 358 9.48 0.67 16.78
N SER A 359 8.54 -0.19 16.46
CA SER A 359 7.20 0.20 16.01
C SER A 359 6.32 0.76 17.14
N LEU A 360 6.74 0.62 18.38
CA LEU A 360 5.98 0.98 19.58
C LEU A 360 6.59 2.14 20.37
N LEU A 361 7.58 2.86 19.83
CA LEU A 361 8.26 3.94 20.55
C LEU A 361 7.26 5.01 21.01
N GLY A 362 7.07 5.12 22.31
CA GLY A 362 6.10 6.02 22.95
C GLY A 362 4.76 5.37 23.34
N LEU A 363 4.52 4.11 22.96
CA LEU A 363 3.36 3.31 23.39
C LEU A 363 3.70 2.22 24.41
N ASP A 364 4.95 2.01 24.70
CA ASP A 364 5.46 0.94 25.58
C ASP A 364 4.89 0.99 26.99
N ALA A 365 4.46 2.17 27.47
CA ALA A 365 3.80 2.36 28.76
C ALA A 365 2.26 2.29 28.71
N LEU A 366 1.66 2.22 27.50
CA LEU A 366 0.21 2.19 27.38
C LEU A 366 -0.34 0.82 27.81
N ARG A 367 -1.30 0.86 28.73
CA ARG A 367 -2.03 -0.30 29.23
C ARG A 367 -3.51 -0.09 28.97
N LEU A 368 -4.19 -1.13 28.51
CA LEU A 368 -5.62 -1.09 28.22
C LEU A 368 -6.39 -1.92 29.23
N ASN A 369 -7.55 -1.43 29.63
CA ASN A 369 -8.53 -2.20 30.37
C ASN A 369 -9.34 -3.08 29.40
N LYS A 370 -10.12 -4.04 29.93
CA LYS A 370 -10.95 -4.92 29.11
C LYS A 370 -12.02 -4.17 28.29
N GLU A 371 -12.51 -3.08 28.83
CA GLU A 371 -13.50 -2.20 28.21
C GLU A 371 -12.89 -1.28 27.17
N ASP A 372 -11.60 -1.03 27.24
CA ASP A 372 -10.92 -0.18 26.26
C ASP A 372 -10.82 -0.89 24.91
N LYS A 373 -11.10 -0.16 23.84
CA LYS A 373 -10.96 -0.63 22.47
C LYS A 373 -9.99 0.26 21.70
N LEU A 374 -9.20 -0.39 20.88
CA LEU A 374 -8.36 0.29 19.90
C LEU A 374 -9.19 0.63 18.67
N HIS A 375 -8.99 1.84 18.18
CA HIS A 375 -9.34 2.21 16.83
C HIS A 375 -8.13 2.91 16.20
N VAL A 376 -7.75 2.48 15.02
CA VAL A 376 -6.61 3.05 14.29
C VAL A 376 -7.08 3.53 12.93
N THR A 377 -6.70 4.73 12.58
CA THR A 377 -6.92 5.28 11.23
C THR A 377 -5.65 5.90 10.69
N VAL A 378 -5.63 6.15 9.39
CA VAL A 378 -4.51 6.79 8.69
C VAL A 378 -4.98 8.09 8.07
N VAL A 379 -4.38 9.20 8.45
CA VAL A 379 -4.68 10.52 7.88
C VAL A 379 -3.38 11.22 7.51
N GLY A 380 -3.24 11.63 6.25
CA GLY A 380 -2.06 12.35 5.80
C GLY A 380 -0.73 11.60 5.99
N GLY A 381 -0.75 10.27 5.87
CA GLY A 381 0.43 9.43 6.06
C GLY A 381 0.86 9.21 7.51
N LYS A 382 0.04 9.62 8.49
CA LYS A 382 0.23 9.36 9.91
C LYS A 382 -0.82 8.40 10.43
N TYR A 383 -0.43 7.61 11.41
CA TYR A 383 -1.38 6.82 12.18
C TYR A 383 -2.00 7.67 13.30
N TYR A 384 -3.26 7.45 13.57
CA TYR A 384 -3.92 7.93 14.76
C TYR A 384 -4.51 6.74 15.50
N LEU A 385 -4.00 6.50 16.69
CA LEU A 385 -4.46 5.45 17.59
C LEU A 385 -5.37 6.07 18.64
N PHE A 386 -6.62 5.67 18.62
CA PHE A 386 -7.62 6.07 19.60
C PHE A 386 -7.83 4.92 20.59
N VAL A 387 -7.78 5.24 21.85
CA VAL A 387 -8.20 4.34 22.91
C VAL A 387 -9.57 4.83 23.38
N THR A 388 -10.62 4.07 23.05
CA THR A 388 -11.98 4.37 23.47
C THR A 388 -12.33 3.55 24.73
N GLY A 389 -13.34 3.97 25.49
CA GLY A 389 -13.74 3.36 26.74
C GLY A 389 -13.36 4.24 27.92
N GLN A 390 -12.66 3.70 28.91
CA GLN A 390 -12.34 4.46 30.12
C GLN A 390 -11.20 5.46 29.92
N ASN A 391 -10.23 5.14 29.08
CA ASN A 391 -9.01 5.94 28.95
C ASN A 391 -9.14 7.14 28.00
N ASN A 392 -9.94 7.08 26.97
CA ASN A 392 -10.17 8.13 25.97
C ASN A 392 -8.91 8.93 25.59
N LYS A 393 -7.90 8.23 25.10
CA LYS A 393 -6.63 8.82 24.68
C LYS A 393 -6.46 8.75 23.19
N VAL A 394 -5.73 9.72 22.65
CA VAL A 394 -5.34 9.76 21.26
C VAL A 394 -3.82 9.83 21.15
N PHE A 395 -3.24 9.01 20.31
CA PHE A 395 -1.83 9.04 19.98
C PHE A 395 -1.67 9.27 18.49
N SER A 396 -0.75 10.12 18.10
CA SER A 396 -0.33 10.25 16.71
C SER A 396 0.97 9.49 16.50
N GLY A 397 0.99 8.61 15.52
CA GLY A 397 2.14 7.80 15.13
C GLY A 397 2.73 8.29 13.82
N THR A 398 4.00 8.67 13.82
CA THR A 398 4.70 9.08 12.62
C THR A 398 5.65 7.97 12.18
N PRO A 399 5.41 7.32 11.02
CA PRO A 399 6.35 6.38 10.44
C PRO A 399 7.68 7.09 10.14
N LEU A 400 8.78 6.47 10.53
CA LEU A 400 10.12 6.98 10.23
C LEU A 400 10.65 6.48 8.88
N ARG A 401 9.77 5.93 8.05
CA ARG A 401 10.13 5.40 6.73
C ARG A 401 10.68 6.50 5.83
N LYS A 402 11.91 6.32 5.41
CA LYS A 402 12.58 7.17 4.43
C LYS A 402 13.24 6.28 3.39
N GLU A 403 13.20 6.70 2.14
CA GLU A 403 13.84 6.02 1.02
C GLU A 403 15.01 6.88 0.47
N THR A 404 15.87 6.25 -0.33
CA THR A 404 16.87 6.96 -1.12
C THR A 404 16.20 7.96 -2.04
N ASN A 405 16.73 9.17 -2.09
CA ASN A 405 16.31 10.22 -3.03
C ASN A 405 17.20 10.16 -4.27
N PHE A 406 16.62 10.31 -5.47
CA PHE A 406 17.31 10.34 -6.75
C PHE A 406 16.93 11.58 -7.55
#